data_9409f23a59fe8dfb614321e40a6601e7
#
_entry.id   9409f23a59fe8dfb614321e40a6601e7
#
_cell.length_a   1.000
_cell.length_b   1.000
_cell.length_c   1.000
_cell.angle_alpha   90.00
_cell.angle_beta   90.00
_cell.angle_gamma   90.00
#
_symmetry.space_group_name_H-M   'P 1'
#
loop_
_entity.id
_entity.type
_entity.pdbx_description
1 polymer ?
#
loop_
_entity_poly.entity_id
_entity_poly.type
_entity_poly.pdbx_seq_one_letter_code
_entity_poly.pdbx_strand_id
1 'polypeptide(L)'
;MGIKTYNPYTPSRRQMTGSDFSEITKKTPEKSLLAPKSRQAGRNNQGKITVRHRGGGAKKKYRIIDFKRRKDGIPATVIGIEYDPNRTANIALICYADGEKAYILAPAGLTDGMKVMNGPEAEVRVGNCLPLSEIPVGTQIHNIELYPGKGGQLVRSAGNSAQLMAKEGKYATLRLPSGEMRMVPINCRASIGVVGNGEHSLINIGKAGRKRNMGIRPTVRGSVMNPNDHPHGGGEGKTGIGRPGPSTPWGKPALGLKTRAKNKQSNKYIVRRRDGKALSK
;
A
#
# COMPACT_ATOMS: atom_id res chain seq x y z
N MET A 1 15.02 8.99 7.31
CA MET A 1 15.05 7.53 7.53
C MET A 1 16.28 6.99 6.81
N GLY A 2 17.06 6.13 7.45
CA GLY A 2 18.27 5.58 6.88
C GLY A 2 18.11 4.11 6.49
N ILE A 3 18.85 3.70 5.45
CA ILE A 3 19.01 2.30 5.07
C ILE A 3 20.23 1.75 5.78
N LYS A 4 20.02 0.74 6.62
CA LYS A 4 21.09 0.00 7.26
C LYS A 4 21.72 -0.99 6.29
N THR A 5 23.01 -0.91 6.07
CA THR A 5 23.84 -1.90 5.36
C THR A 5 24.43 -2.90 6.35
N TYR A 6 24.90 -4.04 5.87
CA TYR A 6 25.48 -5.09 6.70
C TYR A 6 26.88 -5.44 6.19
N ASN A 7 27.77 -5.82 7.10
CA ASN A 7 29.09 -6.31 6.74
C ASN A 7 28.99 -7.58 5.88
N PRO A 8 29.82 -7.72 4.84
CA PRO A 8 29.70 -8.77 3.81
C PRO A 8 30.30 -10.11 4.25
N TYR A 9 29.93 -10.62 5.43
CA TYR A 9 30.43 -11.92 5.94
C TYR A 9 29.95 -13.13 5.14
N THR A 10 28.81 -13.01 4.48
CA THR A 10 28.24 -14.08 3.66
C THR A 10 27.72 -13.52 2.34
N PRO A 11 27.56 -14.36 1.28
CA PRO A 11 27.00 -13.91 -0.01
C PRO A 11 25.66 -13.20 0.14
N SER A 12 24.80 -13.66 1.04
CA SER A 12 23.49 -13.03 1.30
C SER A 12 23.64 -11.64 1.91
N ARG A 13 24.57 -11.47 2.85
CA ARG A 13 24.78 -10.20 3.56
C ARG A 13 25.43 -9.13 2.71
N ARG A 14 26.19 -9.51 1.70
CA ARG A 14 26.88 -8.57 0.78
C ARG A 14 25.91 -7.56 0.15
N GLN A 15 24.70 -8.00 -0.19
CA GLN A 15 23.71 -7.16 -0.86
C GLN A 15 22.49 -6.85 0.02
N MET A 16 22.44 -7.42 1.23
CA MET A 16 21.32 -7.23 2.13
C MET A 16 21.31 -5.82 2.69
N THR A 17 20.13 -5.20 2.70
CA THR A 17 19.89 -3.96 3.42
C THR A 17 18.65 -4.09 4.31
N GLY A 18 18.43 -3.15 5.19
CA GLY A 18 17.27 -3.11 6.08
C GLY A 18 16.93 -1.68 6.46
N SER A 19 15.76 -1.47 7.04
CA SER A 19 15.45 -0.20 7.69
C SER A 19 16.30 -0.05 8.96
N ASP A 20 16.73 1.16 9.26
CA ASP A 20 17.39 1.53 10.53
C ASP A 20 16.39 1.73 11.68
N PHE A 21 15.09 1.85 11.34
CA PHE A 21 14.01 2.12 12.28
C PHE A 21 14.14 3.43 13.07
N SER A 22 14.90 4.40 12.58
CA SER A 22 15.15 5.67 13.27
C SER A 22 13.90 6.50 13.53
N GLU A 23 12.88 6.39 12.68
CA GLU A 23 11.60 7.07 12.86
C GLU A 23 10.70 6.41 13.93
N ILE A 24 11.02 5.20 14.38
CA ILE A 24 10.17 4.47 15.32
C ILE A 24 10.52 4.86 16.74
N THR A 25 9.59 5.54 17.39
CA THR A 25 9.74 6.02 18.77
C THR A 25 9.15 5.04 19.78
N LYS A 26 8.08 4.31 19.40
CA LYS A 26 7.40 3.35 20.27
C LYS A 26 7.48 1.93 19.70
N LYS A 27 8.06 1.00 20.49
CA LYS A 27 8.30 -0.40 20.08
C LYS A 27 7.16 -1.35 20.44
N THR A 28 6.41 -1.05 21.49
CA THR A 28 5.33 -1.91 21.99
C THR A 28 3.96 -1.44 21.49
N PRO A 29 3.21 -2.30 20.77
CA PRO A 29 1.91 -1.92 20.26
C PRO A 29 0.85 -1.80 21.37
N GLU A 30 -0.15 -0.95 21.17
CA GLU A 30 -1.31 -0.81 22.05
C GLU A 30 -2.16 -2.08 22.00
N LYS A 31 -2.35 -2.74 23.16
CA LYS A 31 -3.00 -4.07 23.22
C LYS A 31 -4.46 -4.03 22.81
N SER A 32 -5.19 -3.00 23.17
CA SER A 32 -6.61 -2.78 22.84
C SER A 32 -6.87 -2.67 21.32
N LEU A 33 -5.87 -2.21 20.57
CA LEU A 33 -5.96 -2.02 19.12
C LEU A 33 -5.36 -3.17 18.30
N LEU A 34 -5.15 -4.34 18.94
CA LEU A 34 -4.64 -5.55 18.28
C LEU A 34 -5.74 -6.57 18.06
N ALA A 35 -5.88 -7.05 16.83
CA ALA A 35 -6.76 -8.14 16.47
C ALA A 35 -5.98 -9.38 16.02
N PRO A 36 -6.50 -10.60 16.24
CA PRO A 36 -5.93 -11.81 15.67
C PRO A 36 -5.99 -11.75 14.14
N LYS A 37 -4.96 -12.28 13.48
CA LYS A 37 -4.92 -12.36 12.03
C LYS A 37 -4.79 -13.81 11.59
N SER A 38 -5.86 -14.36 11.02
CA SER A 38 -5.86 -15.69 10.41
C SER A 38 -5.03 -15.71 9.12
N ARG A 39 -4.44 -16.86 8.82
CA ARG A 39 -3.66 -17.06 7.59
C ARG A 39 -4.55 -17.67 6.52
N GLN A 40 -4.85 -16.94 5.48
CA GLN A 40 -5.64 -17.43 4.34
C GLN A 40 -4.79 -18.19 3.31
N ALA A 41 -3.46 -18.02 3.34
CA ALA A 41 -2.51 -18.68 2.44
C ALA A 41 -2.93 -18.66 0.95
N GLY A 42 -3.51 -17.57 0.50
CA GLY A 42 -3.97 -17.36 -0.89
C GLY A 42 -5.25 -18.13 -1.27
N ARG A 43 -6.01 -18.67 -0.28
CA ARG A 43 -7.28 -19.36 -0.51
C ARG A 43 -8.44 -18.38 -0.40
N ASN A 44 -9.51 -18.65 -1.17
CA ASN A 44 -10.79 -17.97 -1.07
C ASN A 44 -11.67 -18.59 0.05
N ASN A 45 -12.93 -18.14 0.16
CA ASN A 45 -13.92 -18.66 1.10
C ASN A 45 -14.28 -20.14 0.87
N GLN A 46 -14.08 -20.66 -0.35
CA GLN A 46 -14.28 -22.08 -0.72
C GLN A 46 -13.02 -22.93 -0.51
N GLY A 47 -11.93 -22.38 0.05
CA GLY A 47 -10.67 -23.09 0.24
C GLY A 47 -9.82 -23.26 -1.03
N LYS A 48 -10.27 -22.79 -2.19
CA LYS A 48 -9.54 -22.86 -3.45
C LYS A 48 -8.43 -21.81 -3.53
N ILE A 49 -7.28 -22.19 -4.09
CA ILE A 49 -6.14 -21.27 -4.27
C ILE A 49 -6.50 -20.27 -5.38
N THR A 50 -6.64 -19.00 -5.02
CA THR A 50 -6.85 -17.88 -5.96
C THR A 50 -5.59 -17.05 -6.16
N VAL A 51 -4.68 -17.02 -5.19
CA VAL A 51 -3.37 -16.38 -5.27
C VAL A 51 -2.30 -17.40 -4.92
N ARG A 52 -1.55 -17.84 -5.94
CA ARG A 52 -0.48 -18.83 -5.77
C ARG A 52 0.70 -18.28 -4.98
N HIS A 53 1.53 -19.16 -4.45
CA HIS A 53 2.78 -18.86 -3.77
C HIS A 53 2.63 -17.96 -2.53
N ARG A 54 1.55 -18.14 -1.77
CA ARG A 54 1.31 -17.48 -0.48
C ARG A 54 1.21 -18.49 0.65
N GLY A 55 1.70 -18.12 1.83
CA GLY A 55 1.62 -18.93 3.05
C GLY A 55 2.96 -19.08 3.77
N GLY A 56 2.93 -19.67 4.97
CA GLY A 56 4.11 -20.00 5.77
C GLY A 56 4.91 -18.80 6.32
N GLY A 57 4.35 -17.60 6.35
CA GLY A 57 5.00 -16.43 6.91
C GLY A 57 5.04 -16.41 8.44
N ALA A 58 5.76 -15.43 9.01
CA ALA A 58 5.80 -15.19 10.45
C ALA A 58 4.39 -14.90 11.01
N LYS A 59 4.12 -15.29 12.26
CA LYS A 59 2.87 -14.97 12.96
C LYS A 59 2.78 -13.46 13.19
N LYS A 60 1.66 -12.85 12.84
CA LYS A 60 1.44 -11.38 12.94
C LYS A 60 0.09 -11.13 13.58
N LYS A 61 -0.01 -10.09 14.42
CA LYS A 61 -1.27 -9.51 14.85
C LYS A 61 -1.62 -8.34 13.94
N TYR A 62 -2.90 -8.14 13.68
CA TYR A 62 -3.38 -6.99 12.92
C TYR A 62 -3.48 -5.77 13.83
N ARG A 63 -3.09 -4.58 13.36
CA ARG A 63 -3.33 -3.30 14.01
C ARG A 63 -4.59 -2.71 13.42
N ILE A 64 -5.55 -2.38 14.27
CA ILE A 64 -6.79 -1.73 13.86
C ILE A 64 -6.47 -0.27 13.57
N ILE A 65 -6.51 0.08 12.27
CA ILE A 65 -6.21 1.46 11.83
C ILE A 65 -7.52 2.19 11.59
N ASP A 66 -7.59 3.42 12.09
CA ASP A 66 -8.70 4.31 11.78
C ASP A 66 -8.51 4.93 10.39
N PHE A 67 -9.06 4.28 9.37
CA PHE A 67 -9.10 4.80 8.02
C PHE A 67 -10.25 5.79 7.78
N LYS A 68 -11.20 5.87 8.71
CA LYS A 68 -12.41 6.70 8.54
C LYS A 68 -12.24 8.11 9.11
N ARG A 69 -11.45 8.24 10.17
CA ARG A 69 -11.15 9.52 10.81
C ARG A 69 -12.42 10.34 11.11
N ARG A 70 -13.40 9.72 11.79
CA ARG A 70 -14.74 10.28 11.99
C ARG A 70 -14.87 11.30 13.13
N LYS A 71 -13.91 11.37 14.03
CA LYS A 71 -13.94 12.30 15.17
C LYS A 71 -13.56 13.71 14.72
N ASP A 72 -14.55 14.46 14.23
CA ASP A 72 -14.36 15.82 13.77
C ASP A 72 -14.25 16.80 14.94
N GLY A 73 -13.45 17.84 14.81
CA GLY A 73 -13.27 18.91 15.80
C GLY A 73 -12.55 18.49 17.07
N ILE A 74 -12.27 17.20 17.29
CA ILE A 74 -11.58 16.73 18.50
C ILE A 74 -10.08 16.60 18.20
N PRO A 75 -9.21 17.41 18.84
CA PRO A 75 -7.78 17.30 18.66
C PRO A 75 -7.25 16.00 19.27
N ALA A 76 -6.27 15.38 18.59
CA ALA A 76 -5.55 14.23 19.09
C ALA A 76 -4.05 14.52 19.13
N THR A 77 -3.36 14.00 20.13
CA THR A 77 -1.91 14.12 20.29
C THR A 77 -1.23 12.83 19.85
N VAL A 78 -0.15 12.92 19.09
CA VAL A 78 0.67 11.79 18.69
C VAL A 78 1.47 11.29 19.88
N ILE A 79 1.23 10.03 20.30
CA ILE A 79 1.96 9.38 21.40
C ILE A 79 3.28 8.79 20.91
N GLY A 80 3.28 8.23 19.70
CA GLY A 80 4.47 7.60 19.17
C GLY A 80 4.25 6.97 17.79
N ILE A 81 5.36 6.77 17.08
CA ILE A 81 5.39 6.10 15.78
C ILE A 81 5.80 4.65 16.00
N GLU A 82 5.04 3.72 15.40
CA GLU A 82 5.20 2.28 15.56
C GLU A 82 5.38 1.57 14.21
N TYR A 83 6.10 0.45 14.27
CA TYR A 83 6.22 -0.49 13.14
C TYR A 83 4.97 -1.37 13.01
N ASP A 84 4.40 -1.47 11.81
CA ASP A 84 3.33 -2.44 11.52
C ASP A 84 3.81 -3.51 10.53
N PRO A 85 3.86 -4.80 10.93
CA PRO A 85 4.27 -5.91 10.04
C PRO A 85 3.24 -6.23 8.94
N ASN A 86 2.08 -5.56 8.91
CA ASN A 86 1.02 -5.83 7.95
C ASN A 86 1.06 -4.89 6.74
N ARG A 87 1.80 -3.80 6.83
CA ARG A 87 1.92 -2.77 5.78
C ARG A 87 3.34 -2.28 5.62
N THR A 88 3.59 -1.56 4.56
CA THR A 88 4.90 -0.96 4.28
C THR A 88 5.10 0.36 5.03
N ALA A 89 4.02 1.10 5.27
CA ALA A 89 4.03 2.35 6.02
C ALA A 89 4.14 2.11 7.53
N ASN A 90 4.83 3.01 8.25
CA ASN A 90 4.73 3.13 9.70
C ASN A 90 3.35 3.64 10.11
N ILE A 91 2.97 3.42 11.35
CA ILE A 91 1.71 3.88 11.94
C ILE A 91 2.01 4.79 13.12
N ALA A 92 1.14 5.74 13.38
CA ALA A 92 1.21 6.61 14.56
C ALA A 92 0.07 6.26 15.52
N LEU A 93 0.40 6.08 16.79
CA LEU A 93 -0.59 6.00 17.85
C LEU A 93 -0.96 7.43 18.28
N ILE A 94 -2.22 7.76 18.17
CA ILE A 94 -2.78 9.04 18.61
C ILE A 94 -3.71 8.83 19.80
N CYS A 95 -3.81 9.84 20.67
CA CYS A 95 -4.77 9.92 21.74
C CYS A 95 -5.62 11.19 21.57
N TYR A 96 -6.91 11.01 21.41
CA TYR A 96 -7.86 12.12 21.36
C TYR A 96 -8.00 12.78 22.73
N ALA A 97 -8.50 14.02 22.75
CA ALA A 97 -8.72 14.75 24.01
C ALA A 97 -9.72 14.06 24.95
N ASP A 98 -10.60 13.20 24.41
CA ASP A 98 -11.54 12.35 25.16
C ASP A 98 -10.90 11.06 25.73
N GLY A 99 -9.60 10.84 25.55
CA GLY A 99 -8.86 9.68 26.02
C GLY A 99 -8.89 8.46 25.08
N GLU A 100 -9.68 8.47 23.99
CA GLU A 100 -9.69 7.36 23.05
C GLU A 100 -8.39 7.32 22.24
N LYS A 101 -7.80 6.13 22.15
CA LYS A 101 -6.61 5.88 21.34
C LYS A 101 -6.96 5.29 19.98
N ALA A 102 -6.27 5.71 18.95
CA ALA A 102 -6.42 5.17 17.59
C ALA A 102 -5.06 5.08 16.86
N TYR A 103 -4.97 4.17 15.91
CA TYR A 103 -3.85 4.16 14.97
C TYR A 103 -4.21 4.88 13.68
N ILE A 104 -3.29 5.69 13.19
CA ILE A 104 -3.35 6.31 11.86
C ILE A 104 -2.12 5.94 11.04
N LEU A 105 -2.14 6.15 9.72
CA LEU A 105 -0.91 6.07 8.92
C LEU A 105 -0.01 7.24 9.34
N ALA A 106 1.27 6.97 9.57
CA ALA A 106 2.25 8.00 9.87
C ALA A 106 2.71 8.69 8.58
N PRO A 107 2.37 9.97 8.34
CA PRO A 107 2.96 10.74 7.27
C PRO A 107 4.41 11.10 7.58
N ALA A 108 5.18 11.42 6.54
CA ALA A 108 6.53 11.93 6.68
C ALA A 108 6.51 13.27 7.43
N GLY A 109 7.45 13.44 8.36
CA GLY A 109 7.54 14.65 9.18
C GLY A 109 6.62 14.68 10.41
N LEU A 110 5.81 13.64 10.64
CA LEU A 110 5.04 13.52 11.89
C LEU A 110 5.98 13.10 13.03
N THR A 111 5.92 13.81 14.16
CA THR A 111 6.70 13.52 15.37
C THR A 111 5.82 13.39 16.60
N ASP A 112 6.37 12.80 17.64
CA ASP A 112 5.70 12.66 18.93
C ASP A 112 5.34 14.04 19.51
N GLY A 113 4.20 14.13 20.16
CA GLY A 113 3.67 15.36 20.73
C GLY A 113 2.93 16.28 19.74
N MET A 114 3.04 16.07 18.44
CA MET A 114 2.27 16.86 17.46
C MET A 114 0.78 16.63 17.62
N LYS A 115 0.00 17.69 17.42
CA LYS A 115 -1.46 17.63 17.41
C LYS A 115 -1.97 17.38 16.00
N VAL A 116 -2.94 16.49 15.86
CA VAL A 116 -3.65 16.19 14.61
C VAL A 116 -5.15 16.32 14.84
N MET A 117 -5.86 16.82 13.82
CA MET A 117 -7.30 17.05 13.90
C MET A 117 -7.99 16.53 12.63
N ASN A 118 -9.28 16.24 12.75
CA ASN A 118 -10.13 15.82 11.65
C ASN A 118 -11.29 16.80 11.48
N GLY A 119 -11.80 16.88 10.27
CA GLY A 119 -12.99 17.65 9.95
C GLY A 119 -12.73 18.85 9.05
N PRO A 120 -13.80 19.58 8.66
CA PRO A 120 -13.69 20.70 7.74
C PRO A 120 -12.92 21.90 8.33
N GLU A 121 -12.96 22.07 9.66
CA GLU A 121 -12.31 23.18 10.37
C GLU A 121 -10.84 22.88 10.69
N ALA A 122 -10.33 21.69 10.33
CA ALA A 122 -8.95 21.34 10.60
C ALA A 122 -8.01 22.15 9.70
N GLU A 123 -6.91 22.64 10.24
CA GLU A 123 -5.88 23.33 9.47
C GLU A 123 -5.22 22.40 8.44
N VAL A 124 -4.71 22.96 7.34
CA VAL A 124 -3.97 22.22 6.30
C VAL A 124 -2.55 21.92 6.79
N ARG A 125 -2.45 21.02 7.79
CA ARG A 125 -1.18 20.55 8.38
C ARG A 125 -1.00 19.05 8.16
N VAL A 126 0.26 18.60 8.13
CA VAL A 126 0.62 17.19 7.97
C VAL A 126 -0.03 16.35 9.07
N GLY A 127 -0.72 15.27 8.65
CA GLY A 127 -1.44 14.36 9.56
C GLY A 127 -2.91 14.70 9.76
N ASN A 128 -3.36 15.90 9.48
CA ASN A 128 -4.77 16.29 9.56
C ASN A 128 -5.58 15.63 8.43
N CYS A 129 -6.86 15.39 8.69
CA CYS A 129 -7.77 14.76 7.75
C CYS A 129 -8.95 15.67 7.45
N LEU A 130 -9.07 16.11 6.20
CA LEU A 130 -10.08 17.07 5.75
C LEU A 130 -10.92 16.52 4.58
N PRO A 131 -12.12 17.05 4.36
CA PRO A 131 -12.80 16.87 3.08
C PRO A 131 -11.98 17.49 1.95
N LEU A 132 -12.04 16.91 0.73
CA LEU A 132 -11.31 17.44 -0.42
C LEU A 132 -11.74 18.87 -0.80
N SER A 133 -12.96 19.28 -0.42
CA SER A 133 -13.44 20.65 -0.59
C SER A 133 -12.53 21.68 0.09
N GLU A 134 -12.04 21.38 1.28
CA GLU A 134 -11.27 22.30 2.12
C GLU A 134 -9.76 22.27 1.82
N ILE A 135 -9.28 21.24 1.13
CA ILE A 135 -7.85 21.08 0.84
C ILE A 135 -7.46 21.96 -0.36
N PRO A 136 -6.45 22.84 -0.27
CA PRO A 136 -5.98 23.65 -1.40
C PRO A 136 -5.50 22.79 -2.57
N VAL A 137 -5.71 23.28 -3.79
CA VAL A 137 -5.17 22.67 -5.02
C VAL A 137 -3.64 22.69 -4.97
N GLY A 138 -3.01 21.63 -5.50
CA GLY A 138 -1.55 21.44 -5.44
C GLY A 138 -1.07 20.66 -4.23
N THR A 139 -1.88 20.54 -3.17
CA THR A 139 -1.51 19.85 -1.92
C THR A 139 -1.28 18.35 -2.15
N GLN A 140 -0.25 17.80 -1.49
CA GLN A 140 0.00 16.37 -1.42
C GLN A 140 -0.85 15.75 -0.32
N ILE A 141 -1.55 14.68 -0.68
CA ILE A 141 -2.50 13.99 0.19
C ILE A 141 -2.32 12.48 0.12
N HIS A 142 -2.74 11.79 1.17
CA HIS A 142 -2.74 10.34 1.27
C HIS A 142 -4.00 9.81 1.95
N ASN A 143 -4.15 8.50 2.08
CA ASN A 143 -5.30 7.86 2.74
C ASN A 143 -6.66 8.39 2.23
N ILE A 144 -6.84 8.43 0.92
CA ILE A 144 -7.94 9.09 0.24
C ILE A 144 -9.15 8.16 0.16
N GLU A 145 -10.32 8.65 0.47
CA GLU A 145 -11.58 7.95 0.26
C GLU A 145 -11.98 7.91 -1.22
N LEU A 146 -12.67 6.83 -1.61
CA LEU A 146 -13.32 6.71 -2.93
C LEU A 146 -14.81 7.05 -2.87
N TYR A 147 -15.42 6.84 -1.71
CA TYR A 147 -16.80 7.16 -1.41
C TYR A 147 -16.87 7.78 -0.02
N PRO A 148 -17.66 8.82 0.19
CA PRO A 148 -17.76 9.49 1.48
C PRO A 148 -18.08 8.53 2.64
N GLY A 149 -17.35 8.63 3.74
CA GLY A 149 -17.57 7.86 4.96
C GLY A 149 -17.16 6.38 4.91
N LYS A 150 -16.66 5.88 3.76
CA LYS A 150 -16.20 4.50 3.63
C LYS A 150 -14.82 4.27 4.26
N GLY A 151 -14.05 5.33 4.44
CA GLY A 151 -12.67 5.29 4.89
C GLY A 151 -11.67 5.29 3.74
N GLY A 152 -10.44 5.71 4.02
CA GLY A 152 -9.38 5.83 3.03
C GLY A 152 -9.03 4.51 2.36
N GLN A 153 -8.96 4.51 1.05
CA GLN A 153 -8.69 3.32 0.21
C GLN A 153 -7.50 3.51 -0.71
N LEU A 154 -7.23 4.73 -1.16
CA LEU A 154 -6.13 5.06 -2.06
C LEU A 154 -4.94 5.62 -1.30
N VAL A 155 -3.74 5.45 -1.86
CA VAL A 155 -2.48 6.07 -1.39
C VAL A 155 -2.21 5.79 0.08
N ARG A 156 -1.99 4.51 0.42
CA ARG A 156 -1.72 4.04 1.79
C ARG A 156 -0.38 3.35 1.97
N SER A 157 0.38 3.19 0.88
CA SER A 157 1.69 2.54 0.92
C SER A 157 2.79 3.55 1.22
N ALA A 158 3.89 3.07 1.83
CA ALA A 158 5.06 3.87 2.17
C ALA A 158 5.56 4.73 1.01
N GLY A 159 5.93 5.97 1.30
CA GLY A 159 6.49 6.93 0.35
C GLY A 159 5.53 7.45 -0.72
N ASN A 160 4.26 7.07 -0.69
CA ASN A 160 3.30 7.50 -1.71
C ASN A 160 2.50 8.73 -1.28
N SER A 161 2.20 9.57 -2.25
CA SER A 161 1.25 10.67 -2.16
C SER A 161 0.45 10.78 -3.46
N ALA A 162 -0.73 11.37 -3.40
CA ALA A 162 -1.45 11.87 -4.55
C ALA A 162 -1.48 13.40 -4.48
N GLN A 163 -1.60 14.07 -5.61
CA GLN A 163 -1.74 15.51 -5.68
C GLN A 163 -3.16 15.87 -6.06
N LEU A 164 -3.75 16.82 -5.34
CA LEU A 164 -5.03 17.43 -5.70
C LEU A 164 -4.79 18.42 -6.83
N MET A 165 -5.32 18.14 -8.02
CA MET A 165 -5.06 18.91 -9.23
C MET A 165 -6.11 19.99 -9.50
N ALA A 166 -7.38 19.66 -9.28
CA ALA A 166 -8.50 20.57 -9.53
C ALA A 166 -9.72 20.18 -8.70
N LYS A 167 -10.63 21.12 -8.50
CA LYS A 167 -11.95 20.92 -7.92
C LYS A 167 -12.98 21.47 -8.90
N GLU A 168 -13.87 20.62 -9.38
CA GLU A 168 -14.87 20.97 -10.38
C GLU A 168 -16.25 20.43 -9.99
N GLY A 169 -17.16 21.31 -9.63
CA GLY A 169 -18.51 20.94 -9.21
C GLY A 169 -18.52 19.91 -8.08
N LYS A 170 -19.04 18.71 -8.35
CA LYS A 170 -19.17 17.63 -7.35
C LYS A 170 -17.92 16.75 -7.21
N TYR A 171 -16.87 16.99 -7.99
CA TYR A 171 -15.68 16.13 -8.04
C TYR A 171 -14.38 16.90 -7.83
N ALA A 172 -13.42 16.21 -7.25
CA ALA A 172 -12.03 16.60 -7.16
C ALA A 172 -11.19 15.70 -8.07
N THR A 173 -10.31 16.26 -8.87
CA THR A 173 -9.39 15.54 -9.76
C THR A 173 -8.07 15.32 -9.06
N LEU A 174 -7.67 14.06 -8.93
CA LEU A 174 -6.46 13.62 -8.25
C LEU A 174 -5.48 13.01 -9.24
N ARG A 175 -4.20 13.39 -9.12
CA ARG A 175 -3.08 12.68 -9.75
C ARG A 175 -2.55 11.63 -8.79
N LEU A 176 -2.77 10.35 -9.12
CA LEU A 176 -2.33 9.20 -8.31
C LEU A 176 -0.84 8.90 -8.50
N PRO A 177 -0.19 8.14 -7.59
CA PRO A 177 1.21 7.73 -7.71
C PRO A 177 1.52 6.97 -9.02
N SER A 178 0.52 6.31 -9.61
CA SER A 178 0.66 5.62 -10.90
C SER A 178 0.72 6.56 -12.11
N GLY A 179 0.49 7.88 -11.92
CA GLY A 179 0.30 8.84 -12.99
C GLY A 179 -1.14 8.95 -13.52
N GLU A 180 -2.05 8.07 -13.08
CA GLU A 180 -3.47 8.14 -13.45
C GLU A 180 -4.12 9.39 -12.85
N MET A 181 -4.86 10.13 -13.66
CA MET A 181 -5.71 11.23 -13.20
C MET A 181 -7.14 10.73 -13.04
N ARG A 182 -7.66 10.85 -11.84
CA ARG A 182 -8.96 10.30 -11.47
C ARG A 182 -9.81 11.28 -10.69
N MET A 183 -11.09 11.32 -10.99
CA MET A 183 -12.09 12.06 -10.25
C MET A 183 -12.56 11.25 -9.02
N VAL A 184 -12.77 11.97 -7.92
CA VAL A 184 -13.32 11.46 -6.66
C VAL A 184 -14.35 12.48 -6.16
N PRO A 185 -15.48 12.06 -5.55
CA PRO A 185 -16.43 13.02 -4.98
C PRO A 185 -15.76 14.00 -4.02
N ILE A 186 -16.13 15.27 -4.12
CA ILE A 186 -15.48 16.36 -3.37
C ILE A 186 -15.68 16.24 -1.85
N ASN A 187 -16.74 15.55 -1.40
CA ASN A 187 -17.03 15.28 0.02
C ASN A 187 -16.18 14.12 0.59
N CYS A 188 -15.38 13.45 -0.23
CA CYS A 188 -14.43 12.43 0.26
C CYS A 188 -13.33 13.06 1.08
N ARG A 189 -12.88 12.33 2.10
CA ARG A 189 -11.79 12.78 2.99
C ARG A 189 -10.45 12.29 2.52
N ALA A 190 -9.43 13.06 2.84
CA ALA A 190 -8.03 12.69 2.65
C ALA A 190 -7.17 13.24 3.79
N SER A 191 -6.06 12.58 4.07
CA SER A 191 -5.07 13.08 5.03
C SER A 191 -3.97 13.86 4.30
N ILE A 192 -3.53 14.96 4.91
CA ILE A 192 -2.50 15.85 4.37
C ILE A 192 -1.11 15.24 4.51
N GLY A 193 -0.30 15.35 3.48
CA GLY A 193 1.11 14.95 3.47
C GLY A 193 1.38 13.68 2.68
N VAL A 194 2.66 13.25 2.68
CA VAL A 194 3.17 12.04 2.06
C VAL A 194 3.23 10.93 3.10
N VAL A 195 2.94 9.69 2.76
CA VAL A 195 3.10 8.55 3.69
C VAL A 195 4.58 8.36 4.03
N GLY A 196 4.89 8.20 5.31
CA GLY A 196 6.26 7.97 5.80
C GLY A 196 6.89 6.68 5.29
N ASN A 197 8.13 6.39 5.73
CA ASN A 197 8.91 5.21 5.33
C ASN A 197 9.21 5.16 3.81
N GLY A 198 9.52 6.29 3.18
CA GLY A 198 9.69 6.40 1.73
C GLY A 198 10.76 5.48 1.13
N GLU A 199 11.81 5.18 1.86
CA GLU A 199 12.92 4.34 1.41
C GLU A 199 12.63 2.82 1.50
N HIS A 200 11.41 2.43 1.92
CA HIS A 200 11.04 1.01 2.03
C HIS A 200 11.25 0.22 0.73
N SER A 201 11.05 0.84 -0.42
CA SER A 201 11.24 0.22 -1.74
C SER A 201 12.71 -0.06 -2.08
N LEU A 202 13.65 0.62 -1.43
CA LEU A 202 15.09 0.48 -1.67
C LEU A 202 15.71 -0.67 -0.85
N ILE A 203 14.95 -1.27 0.08
CA ILE A 203 15.42 -2.37 0.92
C ILE A 203 15.63 -3.63 0.09
N ASN A 204 16.88 -4.13 0.09
CA ASN A 204 17.22 -5.42 -0.50
C ASN A 204 17.09 -6.54 0.54
N ILE A 205 16.19 -7.48 0.27
CA ILE A 205 15.90 -8.60 1.18
C ILE A 205 17.10 -9.55 1.36
N GLY A 206 17.93 -9.72 0.33
CA GLY A 206 19.20 -10.43 0.32
C GLY A 206 19.11 -11.96 0.36
N LYS A 207 18.10 -12.58 0.98
CA LYS A 207 17.96 -14.05 1.06
C LYS A 207 16.51 -14.55 0.98
N ALA A 208 16.35 -15.76 0.46
CA ALA A 208 15.07 -16.43 0.29
C ALA A 208 14.31 -16.62 1.63
N GLY A 209 15.02 -16.88 2.72
CA GLY A 209 14.43 -17.05 4.05
C GLY A 209 13.65 -15.81 4.53
N ARG A 210 14.14 -14.59 4.25
CA ARG A 210 13.38 -13.36 4.56
C ARG A 210 12.08 -13.27 3.75
N LYS A 211 12.09 -13.64 2.46
CA LYS A 211 10.87 -13.73 1.65
C LYS A 211 9.90 -14.77 2.20
N ARG A 212 10.40 -15.91 2.67
CA ARG A 212 9.58 -16.94 3.32
C ARG A 212 8.88 -16.41 4.57
N ASN A 213 9.59 -15.66 5.43
CA ASN A 213 9.02 -15.03 6.62
C ASN A 213 7.95 -13.98 6.27
N MET A 214 8.02 -13.35 5.10
CA MET A 214 6.98 -12.46 4.59
C MET A 214 5.73 -13.18 4.08
N GLY A 215 5.75 -14.53 4.04
CA GLY A 215 4.63 -15.34 3.55
C GLY A 215 4.66 -15.61 2.05
N ILE A 216 5.79 -15.38 1.40
CA ILE A 216 5.98 -15.65 -0.03
C ILE A 216 6.63 -17.04 -0.18
N ARG A 217 5.95 -17.96 -0.82
CA ARG A 217 6.46 -19.30 -1.12
C ARG A 217 7.32 -19.28 -2.39
N PRO A 218 8.26 -20.23 -2.56
CA PRO A 218 9.03 -20.37 -3.78
C PRO A 218 8.14 -20.54 -5.02
N THR A 219 8.61 -20.03 -6.14
CA THR A 219 7.96 -20.17 -7.46
C THR A 219 8.86 -20.99 -8.37
N VAL A 220 8.29 -21.99 -9.01
CA VAL A 220 8.95 -22.78 -10.06
C VAL A 220 8.62 -22.15 -11.40
N ARG A 221 9.61 -21.97 -12.26
CA ARG A 221 9.41 -21.45 -13.62
C ARG A 221 8.81 -22.53 -14.53
N GLY A 222 7.97 -22.14 -15.47
CA GLY A 222 7.27 -23.08 -16.37
C GLY A 222 8.19 -23.96 -17.23
N SER A 223 9.38 -23.46 -17.59
CA SER A 223 10.35 -24.20 -18.42
C SER A 223 11.00 -25.43 -17.77
N VAL A 224 10.82 -25.62 -16.46
CA VAL A 224 11.30 -26.80 -15.72
C VAL A 224 10.16 -27.74 -15.28
N MET A 225 8.97 -27.49 -15.80
CA MET A 225 7.79 -28.34 -15.61
C MET A 225 7.62 -29.29 -16.79
N ASN A 226 6.72 -30.28 -16.63
CA ASN A 226 6.34 -31.16 -17.73
C ASN A 226 5.43 -30.44 -18.76
N PRO A 227 5.33 -30.95 -19.99
CA PRO A 227 4.48 -30.31 -21.03
C PRO A 227 3.01 -30.23 -20.67
N ASN A 228 2.49 -31.14 -19.84
CA ASN A 228 1.10 -31.13 -19.35
C ASN A 228 0.86 -30.09 -18.26
N ASP A 229 1.91 -29.65 -17.54
CA ASP A 229 1.78 -28.69 -16.43
C ASP A 229 1.92 -27.23 -16.86
N HIS A 230 2.68 -26.99 -17.93
CA HIS A 230 2.93 -25.63 -18.42
C HIS A 230 3.22 -25.60 -19.92
N PRO A 231 2.72 -24.58 -20.66
CA PRO A 231 3.01 -24.41 -22.09
C PRO A 231 4.49 -24.27 -22.45
N HIS A 232 5.36 -23.99 -21.48
CA HIS A 232 6.82 -23.92 -21.65
C HIS A 232 7.53 -25.19 -21.18
N GLY A 233 6.78 -26.19 -20.74
CA GLY A 233 7.34 -27.43 -20.21
C GLY A 233 7.84 -28.35 -21.31
N GLY A 234 8.69 -29.30 -20.90
CA GLY A 234 9.30 -30.29 -21.79
C GLY A 234 10.61 -29.84 -22.45
N GLY A 235 11.12 -30.71 -23.34
CA GLY A 235 12.40 -30.54 -24.01
C GLY A 235 13.59 -31.06 -23.20
N GLU A 236 14.77 -31.00 -23.75
CA GLU A 236 16.00 -31.51 -23.18
C GLU A 236 16.87 -30.40 -22.60
N GLY A 237 17.44 -30.62 -21.41
CA GLY A 237 18.35 -29.66 -20.77
C GLY A 237 17.75 -28.31 -20.50
N LYS A 238 18.41 -27.24 -20.93
CA LYS A 238 17.94 -25.84 -20.80
C LYS A 238 17.18 -25.43 -22.07
N THR A 239 16.01 -25.99 -22.26
CA THR A 239 15.16 -25.68 -23.42
C THR A 239 14.63 -24.25 -23.36
N GLY A 240 14.60 -23.57 -24.48
CA GLY A 240 13.96 -22.25 -24.62
C GLY A 240 12.44 -22.35 -24.56
N ILE A 241 11.76 -21.18 -24.64
CA ILE A 241 10.28 -21.11 -24.53
C ILE A 241 9.60 -21.78 -25.74
N GLY A 242 10.24 -21.83 -26.90
CA GLY A 242 9.71 -22.44 -28.15
C GLY A 242 8.44 -21.79 -28.69
N ARG A 243 8.15 -20.53 -28.28
CA ARG A 243 6.96 -19.76 -28.68
C ARG A 243 7.35 -18.31 -28.98
N PRO A 244 6.55 -17.55 -29.75
CA PRO A 244 6.82 -16.13 -30.05
C PRO A 244 6.90 -15.23 -28.80
N GLY A 245 6.32 -15.66 -27.69
CA GLY A 245 6.37 -14.95 -26.43
C GLY A 245 6.01 -15.81 -25.23
N PRO A 246 6.31 -15.34 -23.99
CA PRO A 246 6.02 -16.09 -22.78
C PRO A 246 4.52 -16.24 -22.55
N SER A 247 4.10 -17.43 -22.13
CA SER A 247 2.72 -17.77 -21.82
C SER A 247 2.52 -18.00 -20.33
N THR A 248 1.31 -17.77 -19.85
CA THR A 248 0.87 -18.19 -18.51
C THR A 248 0.62 -19.70 -18.49
N PRO A 249 0.47 -20.36 -17.31
CA PRO A 249 0.11 -21.77 -17.22
C PRO A 249 -1.19 -22.13 -17.97
N TRP A 250 -2.06 -21.15 -18.20
CA TRP A 250 -3.32 -21.32 -18.94
C TRP A 250 -3.21 -20.94 -20.43
N GLY A 251 -2.02 -20.80 -20.98
CA GLY A 251 -1.77 -20.53 -22.39
C GLY A 251 -1.99 -19.08 -22.85
N LYS A 252 -2.38 -18.18 -21.97
CA LYS A 252 -2.53 -16.75 -22.34
C LYS A 252 -1.16 -16.06 -22.37
N PRO A 253 -0.96 -15.02 -23.21
CA PRO A 253 0.26 -14.22 -23.20
C PRO A 253 0.54 -13.69 -21.78
N ALA A 254 1.78 -13.87 -21.28
CA ALA A 254 2.18 -13.42 -19.95
C ALA A 254 2.49 -11.91 -19.91
N LEU A 255 2.93 -11.35 -21.04
CA LEU A 255 3.30 -9.93 -21.18
C LEU A 255 2.40 -9.25 -22.22
N GLY A 256 2.11 -7.97 -22.00
CA GLY A 256 1.40 -7.11 -22.95
C GLY A 256 -0.12 -7.31 -23.05
N LEU A 257 -0.68 -8.38 -22.48
CA LEU A 257 -2.12 -8.62 -22.53
C LEU A 257 -2.89 -7.61 -21.68
N LYS A 258 -3.79 -6.84 -22.28
CA LYS A 258 -4.68 -5.91 -21.58
C LYS A 258 -5.81 -6.69 -20.93
N THR A 259 -5.74 -6.87 -19.60
CA THR A 259 -6.73 -7.67 -18.84
C THR A 259 -7.87 -6.84 -18.24
N ARG A 260 -7.77 -5.51 -18.26
CA ARG A 260 -8.86 -4.64 -17.79
C ARG A 260 -10.08 -4.75 -18.72
N ALA A 261 -11.25 -5.00 -18.16
CA ALA A 261 -12.49 -5.00 -18.93
C ALA A 261 -12.72 -3.64 -19.59
N LYS A 262 -13.14 -3.64 -20.88
CA LYS A 262 -13.37 -2.41 -21.66
C LYS A 262 -14.47 -1.55 -21.01
N ASN A 263 -15.61 -2.14 -20.64
CA ASN A 263 -16.79 -1.45 -20.11
C ASN A 263 -16.83 -1.47 -18.57
N LYS A 264 -15.73 -1.10 -17.90
CA LYS A 264 -15.70 -1.04 -16.46
C LYS A 264 -16.34 0.26 -15.96
N GLN A 265 -17.29 0.18 -15.01
CA GLN A 265 -18.00 1.35 -14.46
C GLN A 265 -17.06 2.46 -13.97
N SER A 266 -15.89 2.10 -13.44
CA SER A 266 -14.89 3.07 -12.97
C SER A 266 -14.25 3.90 -14.09
N ASN A 267 -14.49 3.59 -15.38
CA ASN A 267 -13.94 4.36 -16.50
C ASN A 267 -14.45 5.80 -16.50
N LYS A 268 -15.72 6.03 -16.08
CA LYS A 268 -16.31 7.38 -16.00
C LYS A 268 -15.58 8.35 -15.05
N TYR A 269 -14.81 7.81 -14.10
CA TYR A 269 -14.06 8.61 -13.14
C TYR A 269 -12.58 8.79 -13.52
N ILE A 270 -12.10 8.16 -14.61
CA ILE A 270 -10.71 8.27 -15.05
C ILE A 270 -10.62 9.31 -16.15
N VAL A 271 -9.96 10.42 -15.90
CA VAL A 271 -9.72 11.49 -16.87
C VAL A 271 -8.59 11.10 -17.81
N ARG A 272 -7.47 10.60 -17.24
CA ARG A 272 -6.28 10.23 -17.99
C ARG A 272 -5.63 9.01 -17.38
N ARG A 273 -5.23 8.06 -18.20
CA ARG A 273 -4.56 6.84 -17.73
C ARG A 273 -3.08 7.09 -17.44
N ARG A 274 -2.43 6.10 -16.79
CA ARG A 274 -1.00 6.14 -16.44
C ARG A 274 -0.07 6.31 -17.66
N ASP A 275 -0.49 5.87 -18.83
CA ASP A 275 0.22 6.00 -20.12
C ASP A 275 0.03 7.36 -20.79
N GLY A 276 -0.64 8.27 -20.13
CA GLY A 276 -0.90 9.61 -20.63
C GLY A 276 -2.05 9.74 -21.62
N LYS A 277 -2.67 8.64 -22.00
CA LYS A 277 -3.81 8.64 -22.94
C LYS A 277 -5.11 8.91 -22.22
N ALA A 278 -5.95 9.77 -22.80
CA ALA A 278 -7.34 9.88 -22.39
C ALA A 278 -8.05 8.54 -22.61
N LEU A 279 -9.02 8.23 -21.77
CA LEU A 279 -9.92 7.12 -22.09
C LEU A 279 -10.76 7.55 -23.30
N SER A 280 -10.63 6.84 -24.41
CA SER A 280 -11.63 6.95 -25.49
C SER A 280 -12.99 6.65 -24.89
N LYS A 281 -13.90 7.60 -25.01
CA LYS A 281 -15.32 7.44 -24.67
C LYS A 281 -15.95 6.33 -25.46
#